data_481582b77f74d2f38f1563f4a93b5f4f
#
_entry.id   481582b77f74d2f38f1563f4a93b5f4f
#
_cell.length_a   1.000
_cell.length_b   1.000
_cell.length_c   1.000
_cell.angle_alpha   90.00
_cell.angle_beta   90.00
_cell.angle_gamma   90.00
#
_symmetry.space_group_name_H-M   'P 1'
#
loop_
_entity.id
_entity.type
_entity.pdbx_description
1 polymer ?
#
loop_
_entity_poly.entity_id
_entity_poly.type
_entity_poly.pdbx_seq_one_letter_code
_entity_poly.pdbx_strand_id
1 'polypeptide(L)'
;MAIEATPARNTGLSEIDLQILHLQKAFDLPPRATRESLIDKYMELCSPWTPIIERSWLEETDGAQPSLLLLQAVLLAGSRVTSNTLVYASSQEFYRRARALFFSGHEKNIMFSIISLCLLQWWNPTGPEEISTDTSGFWVRIAVGMAYQVGLHREPSGANKKDQMGRRRLWWSLVCRDNIISVGVGRPRTINLEDSDVRLPSVEDFPVQDSKARLFVAFVSICQLLGDVAQCYRRKRLMPSRRQDLENALYRWVKELPSEFHVLHKGRKDPSSYNFEARQILVPYFVILVILNRGPVAGSVPSTVSLVASSFVASIYEEFIARDEIRHLGPVFAFYALAAGLSQLSGYRYRSLGNAAEENFKTIRMSLELLSKRWGSANGALRALPEARKAVLRLSLYSEPPACIPTNSLLLFSDFDASRCNMGHLCDTKTAIPGYGAENVGVDQFAAADMGPVVPGLQQPEQLGVQAGQLPAMGMLEGTSQNLFEASPSAFPMFTDGEYGYQQLESFWGSADPVGSWLLDDFHH
;
A
#
# COMPACT_ATOMS: atom_id res chain seq x y z
N MET A 1 30.12 8.38 -15.29
CA MET A 1 30.10 7.92 -16.67
C MET A 1 28.67 8.00 -17.14
N ALA A 2 28.28 9.03 -17.87
CA ALA A 2 26.94 9.09 -18.47
C ALA A 2 26.93 8.04 -19.59
N ILE A 3 26.08 7.03 -19.45
CA ILE A 3 25.75 6.13 -20.54
C ILE A 3 24.84 6.94 -21.45
N GLU A 4 25.39 7.52 -22.51
CA GLU A 4 24.58 7.96 -23.64
C GLU A 4 23.83 6.75 -24.13
N ALA A 5 22.50 6.79 -23.99
CA ALA A 5 21.64 5.75 -24.53
C ALA A 5 21.83 5.74 -26.05
N THR A 6 22.47 4.69 -26.54
CA THR A 6 22.56 4.43 -27.97
C THR A 6 21.14 4.50 -28.54
N PRO A 7 20.88 5.29 -29.60
CA PRO A 7 19.55 5.40 -30.17
C PRO A 7 19.09 4.00 -30.56
N ALA A 8 17.98 3.55 -29.96
CA ALA A 8 17.35 2.29 -30.29
C ALA A 8 17.17 2.25 -31.83
N ARG A 9 17.65 1.18 -32.46
CA ARG A 9 17.41 0.92 -33.89
C ARG A 9 15.93 1.13 -34.15
N ASN A 10 15.63 1.92 -35.16
CA ASN A 10 14.29 2.29 -35.58
C ASN A 10 13.57 1.05 -36.17
N THR A 11 13.26 0.09 -35.29
CA THR A 11 12.36 -1.02 -35.63
C THR A 11 10.95 -0.47 -35.58
N GLY A 12 10.45 -0.01 -36.71
CA GLY A 12 9.03 0.29 -36.89
C GLY A 12 8.22 -0.93 -36.44
N LEU A 13 6.98 -0.71 -35.97
CA LEU A 13 6.06 -1.82 -35.70
C LEU A 13 5.92 -2.64 -36.97
N SER A 14 5.87 -3.97 -36.83
CA SER A 14 5.54 -4.84 -37.96
C SER A 14 4.10 -4.61 -38.38
N GLU A 15 3.78 -4.93 -39.65
CA GLU A 15 2.40 -4.85 -40.13
C GLU A 15 1.45 -5.73 -39.31
N ILE A 16 1.94 -6.87 -38.80
CA ILE A 16 1.21 -7.78 -37.92
C ILE A 16 0.90 -7.08 -36.58
N ASP A 17 1.88 -6.38 -35.97
CA ASP A 17 1.67 -5.64 -34.71
C ASP A 17 0.59 -4.55 -34.90
N LEU A 18 0.64 -3.83 -36.02
CA LEU A 18 -0.36 -2.82 -36.34
C LEU A 18 -1.76 -3.44 -36.49
N GLN A 19 -1.87 -4.58 -37.19
CA GLN A 19 -3.14 -5.29 -37.34
C GLN A 19 -3.69 -5.75 -35.99
N ILE A 20 -2.84 -6.27 -35.09
CA ILE A 20 -3.22 -6.66 -33.72
C ILE A 20 -3.72 -5.45 -32.94
N LEU A 21 -3.03 -4.32 -33.02
CA LEU A 21 -3.43 -3.07 -32.35
C LEU A 21 -4.78 -2.55 -32.87
N HIS A 22 -5.02 -2.62 -34.16
CA HIS A 22 -6.31 -2.26 -34.77
C HIS A 22 -7.43 -3.21 -34.30
N LEU A 23 -7.21 -4.53 -34.32
CA LEU A 23 -8.19 -5.52 -33.84
C LEU A 23 -8.53 -5.30 -32.36
N GLN A 24 -7.56 -4.90 -31.55
CA GLN A 24 -7.76 -4.58 -30.13
C GLN A 24 -8.30 -3.17 -29.89
N LYS A 25 -8.55 -2.40 -30.95
CA LYS A 25 -9.02 -1.01 -30.88
C LYS A 25 -8.10 -0.13 -30.02
N ALA A 26 -6.79 -0.41 -30.05
CA ALA A 26 -5.82 0.25 -29.19
C ALA A 26 -5.67 1.76 -29.48
N PHE A 27 -5.98 2.17 -30.72
CA PHE A 27 -5.95 3.55 -31.17
C PHE A 27 -7.25 4.33 -30.87
N ASP A 28 -8.33 3.63 -30.49
CA ASP A 28 -9.61 4.28 -30.23
C ASP A 28 -9.56 5.10 -28.95
N LEU A 29 -10.04 6.33 -29.04
CA LEU A 29 -10.20 7.24 -27.91
C LEU A 29 -11.67 7.60 -27.72
N PRO A 30 -12.10 7.86 -26.48
CA PRO A 30 -13.45 8.35 -26.22
C PRO A 30 -13.65 9.76 -26.78
N PRO A 31 -14.92 10.18 -26.99
CA PRO A 31 -15.22 11.56 -27.32
C PRO A 31 -14.53 12.55 -26.38
N ARG A 32 -14.19 13.73 -26.89
CA ARG A 32 -13.41 14.74 -26.17
C ARG A 32 -13.94 15.01 -24.75
N ALA A 33 -15.23 15.24 -24.60
CA ALA A 33 -15.83 15.53 -23.30
C ALA A 33 -15.66 14.38 -22.28
N THR A 34 -15.80 13.11 -22.73
CA THR A 34 -15.56 11.93 -21.89
C THR A 34 -14.09 11.82 -21.51
N ARG A 35 -13.19 12.05 -22.46
CA ARG A 35 -11.74 12.03 -22.25
C ARG A 35 -11.33 13.07 -21.21
N GLU A 36 -11.76 14.31 -21.35
CA GLU A 36 -11.49 15.41 -20.42
C GLU A 36 -12.04 15.09 -19.03
N SER A 37 -13.27 14.61 -18.91
CA SER A 37 -13.87 14.23 -17.63
C SER A 37 -13.07 13.13 -16.91
N LEU A 38 -12.56 12.11 -17.61
CA LEU A 38 -11.75 11.06 -17.00
C LEU A 38 -10.36 11.55 -16.62
N ILE A 39 -9.75 12.44 -17.41
CA ILE A 39 -8.49 13.10 -17.08
C ILE A 39 -8.68 13.97 -15.83
N ASP A 40 -9.76 14.75 -15.74
CA ASP A 40 -10.06 15.57 -14.56
C ASP A 40 -10.19 14.68 -13.30
N LYS A 41 -10.90 13.55 -13.39
CA LYS A 41 -11.01 12.61 -12.26
C LYS A 41 -9.68 12.00 -11.86
N TYR A 42 -8.81 11.68 -12.81
CA TYR A 42 -7.44 11.26 -12.50
C TYR A 42 -6.66 12.36 -11.77
N MET A 43 -6.67 13.60 -12.29
CA MET A 43 -5.93 14.73 -11.71
C MET A 43 -6.44 15.12 -10.33
N GLU A 44 -7.74 14.96 -10.09
CA GLU A 44 -8.38 15.24 -8.81
C GLU A 44 -8.07 14.18 -7.75
N LEU A 45 -8.28 12.89 -8.09
CA LEU A 45 -8.38 11.80 -7.11
C LEU A 45 -7.15 10.86 -7.08
N CYS A 46 -6.41 10.74 -8.19
CA CYS A 46 -5.25 9.84 -8.28
C CYS A 46 -3.92 10.58 -8.21
N SER A 47 -3.83 11.72 -8.90
CA SER A 47 -2.58 12.49 -9.01
C SER A 47 -2.02 12.96 -7.66
N PRO A 48 -2.81 13.32 -6.62
CA PRO A 48 -2.26 13.67 -5.31
C PRO A 48 -1.42 12.55 -4.66
N TRP A 49 -1.75 11.28 -4.96
CA TRP A 49 -1.06 10.09 -4.43
C TRP A 49 0.04 9.57 -5.35
N THR A 50 0.04 10.01 -6.61
CA THR A 50 1.00 9.57 -7.63
C THR A 50 1.24 10.73 -8.61
N PRO A 51 1.96 11.78 -8.20
CA PRO A 51 2.09 13.05 -8.93
C PRO A 51 3.14 12.96 -10.05
N ILE A 52 2.91 12.05 -11.00
CA ILE A 52 3.86 11.70 -12.08
C ILE A 52 3.41 12.18 -13.47
N ILE A 53 2.23 12.78 -13.57
CA ILE A 53 1.65 13.26 -14.83
C ILE A 53 1.56 14.79 -14.80
N GLU A 54 1.99 15.42 -15.88
CA GLU A 54 1.67 16.80 -16.19
C GLU A 54 0.49 16.83 -17.17
N ARG A 55 -0.54 17.64 -16.87
CA ARG A 55 -1.74 17.70 -17.72
C ARG A 55 -1.42 18.03 -19.17
N SER A 56 -0.43 18.90 -19.40
CA SER A 56 0.04 19.30 -20.74
C SER A 56 0.53 18.11 -21.60
N TRP A 57 0.93 17.00 -21.00
CA TRP A 57 1.36 15.80 -21.77
C TRP A 57 0.19 15.03 -22.38
N LEU A 58 -1.05 15.33 -21.95
CA LEU A 58 -2.27 14.66 -22.36
C LEU A 58 -3.06 15.49 -23.39
N GLU A 59 -2.58 16.67 -23.73
CA GLU A 59 -3.20 17.61 -24.65
C GLU A 59 -2.48 17.62 -26.00
N GLU A 60 -3.24 17.80 -27.07
CA GLU A 60 -2.67 18.03 -28.39
C GLU A 60 -2.04 19.42 -28.42
N THR A 61 -0.76 19.49 -28.68
CA THR A 61 -0.01 20.75 -28.83
C THR A 61 0.57 20.84 -30.24
N ASP A 62 0.80 22.03 -30.75
CA ASP A 62 1.25 22.38 -32.10
C ASP A 62 1.99 21.27 -32.87
N GLY A 63 1.22 20.35 -33.47
CA GLY A 63 1.74 19.24 -34.30
C GLY A 63 2.26 18.01 -33.56
N ALA A 64 2.24 17.99 -32.22
CA ALA A 64 2.60 16.80 -31.41
C ALA A 64 1.35 16.14 -30.82
N GLN A 65 1.16 14.86 -31.15
CA GLN A 65 0.11 14.04 -30.54
C GLN A 65 0.56 13.52 -29.16
N PRO A 66 -0.33 13.47 -28.16
CA PRO A 66 -0.01 12.89 -26.87
C PRO A 66 0.32 11.41 -27.00
N SER A 67 1.16 10.89 -26.09
CA SER A 67 1.42 9.45 -26.01
C SER A 67 0.11 8.68 -25.82
N LEU A 68 -0.19 7.81 -26.77
CA LEU A 68 -1.43 7.03 -26.74
C LEU A 68 -1.42 6.02 -25.59
N LEU A 69 -0.27 5.40 -25.30
CA LEU A 69 -0.11 4.51 -24.15
C LEU A 69 -0.39 5.27 -22.83
N LEU A 70 0.21 6.44 -22.68
CA LEU A 70 0.03 7.27 -21.49
C LEU A 70 -1.44 7.70 -21.33
N LEU A 71 -2.06 8.13 -22.43
CA LEU A 71 -3.45 8.57 -22.44
C LEU A 71 -4.40 7.43 -22.05
N GLN A 72 -4.25 6.23 -22.65
CA GLN A 72 -5.07 5.05 -22.29
C GLN A 72 -4.87 4.65 -20.82
N ALA A 73 -3.66 4.75 -20.29
CA ALA A 73 -3.36 4.45 -18.89
C ALA A 73 -3.98 5.47 -17.92
N VAL A 74 -3.99 6.76 -18.27
CA VAL A 74 -4.67 7.82 -17.48
C VAL A 74 -6.19 7.61 -17.53
N LEU A 75 -6.75 7.30 -18.69
CA LEU A 75 -8.19 7.02 -18.84
C LEU A 75 -8.60 5.79 -18.03
N LEU A 76 -7.75 4.75 -17.99
CA LEU A 76 -7.95 3.62 -17.09
C LEU A 76 -8.04 4.11 -15.64
N ALA A 77 -7.02 4.81 -15.13
CA ALA A 77 -6.99 5.24 -13.72
C ALA A 77 -8.18 6.15 -13.37
N GLY A 78 -8.50 7.13 -14.21
CA GLY A 78 -9.66 8.00 -14.04
C GLY A 78 -10.99 7.24 -14.05
N SER A 79 -11.12 6.22 -14.91
CA SER A 79 -12.32 5.38 -14.97
C SER A 79 -12.53 4.52 -13.72
N ARG A 80 -11.46 4.21 -12.97
CA ARG A 80 -11.53 3.41 -11.74
C ARG A 80 -12.02 4.20 -10.53
N VAL A 81 -11.95 5.52 -10.58
CA VAL A 81 -12.34 6.41 -9.47
C VAL A 81 -13.53 7.31 -9.80
N THR A 82 -14.04 7.30 -11.04
CA THR A 82 -15.22 8.08 -11.42
C THR A 82 -16.50 7.46 -10.85
N SER A 83 -17.47 8.31 -10.52
CA SER A 83 -18.85 7.91 -10.24
C SER A 83 -19.73 7.80 -11.48
N ASN A 84 -19.26 8.36 -12.60
CA ASN A 84 -20.03 8.44 -13.84
C ASN A 84 -20.17 7.06 -14.51
N THR A 85 -21.29 6.83 -15.18
CA THR A 85 -21.49 5.65 -16.00
C THR A 85 -20.56 5.71 -17.20
N LEU A 86 -19.79 4.64 -17.42
CA LEU A 86 -18.85 4.53 -18.55
C LEU A 86 -19.61 4.00 -19.78
N VAL A 87 -20.12 4.91 -20.58
CA VAL A 87 -20.93 4.55 -21.77
C VAL A 87 -20.06 4.18 -22.98
N TYR A 88 -18.91 4.85 -23.14
CA TYR A 88 -18.05 4.69 -24.32
C TYR A 88 -17.15 3.44 -24.25
N ALA A 89 -16.45 3.27 -23.14
CA ALA A 89 -15.56 2.14 -22.92
C ALA A 89 -15.46 1.83 -21.43
N SER A 90 -15.38 0.55 -21.09
CA SER A 90 -15.17 0.09 -19.73
C SER A 90 -13.71 0.30 -19.28
N SER A 91 -13.46 0.28 -17.98
CA SER A 91 -12.08 0.28 -17.44
C SER A 91 -11.24 -0.88 -18.00
N GLN A 92 -11.88 -2.04 -18.26
CA GLN A 92 -11.21 -3.20 -18.85
C GLN A 92 -10.75 -2.92 -20.28
N GLU A 93 -11.52 -2.18 -21.06
CA GLU A 93 -11.15 -1.83 -22.45
C GLU A 93 -9.96 -0.88 -22.45
N PHE A 94 -9.94 0.16 -21.61
CA PHE A 94 -8.78 1.04 -21.46
C PHE A 94 -7.53 0.26 -21.05
N TYR A 95 -7.68 -0.66 -20.10
CA TYR A 95 -6.59 -1.54 -19.69
C TYR A 95 -6.06 -2.40 -20.84
N ARG A 96 -6.94 -3.09 -21.59
CA ARG A 96 -6.54 -3.94 -22.72
C ARG A 96 -5.82 -3.15 -23.80
N ARG A 97 -6.30 -1.95 -24.12
CA ARG A 97 -5.70 -1.03 -25.09
C ARG A 97 -4.30 -0.59 -24.66
N ALA A 98 -4.16 -0.12 -23.42
CA ALA A 98 -2.86 0.27 -22.87
C ALA A 98 -1.88 -0.91 -22.83
N ARG A 99 -2.33 -2.08 -22.38
CA ARG A 99 -1.52 -3.31 -22.35
C ARG A 99 -1.02 -3.68 -23.76
N ALA A 100 -1.88 -3.62 -24.78
CA ALA A 100 -1.50 -3.92 -26.15
C ALA A 100 -0.44 -2.95 -26.68
N LEU A 101 -0.62 -1.64 -26.46
CA LEU A 101 0.33 -0.61 -26.85
C LEU A 101 1.69 -0.79 -26.16
N PHE A 102 1.70 -1.20 -24.89
CA PHE A 102 2.93 -1.47 -24.17
C PHE A 102 3.68 -2.67 -24.73
N PHE A 103 3.04 -3.83 -24.85
CA PHE A 103 3.71 -5.05 -25.31
C PHE A 103 4.10 -5.03 -26.78
N SER A 104 3.42 -4.25 -27.62
CA SER A 104 3.84 -4.04 -29.01
C SER A 104 5.05 -3.11 -29.14
N GLY A 105 5.45 -2.41 -28.08
CA GLY A 105 6.52 -1.42 -28.15
C GLY A 105 6.13 -0.18 -28.97
N HIS A 106 4.84 0.15 -29.03
CA HIS A 106 4.33 1.34 -29.72
C HIS A 106 4.90 2.64 -29.15
N GLU A 107 4.99 2.74 -27.79
CA GLU A 107 5.58 3.87 -27.11
C GLU A 107 7.12 3.80 -27.18
N LYS A 108 7.75 4.88 -27.65
CA LYS A 108 9.21 4.97 -27.77
C LYS A 108 9.83 5.73 -26.59
N ASN A 109 9.05 6.54 -25.90
CA ASN A 109 9.53 7.24 -24.71
C ASN A 109 9.48 6.29 -23.50
N ILE A 110 10.66 5.85 -23.06
CA ILE A 110 10.80 4.92 -21.93
C ILE A 110 10.21 5.47 -20.63
N MET A 111 10.28 6.80 -20.41
CA MET A 111 9.72 7.43 -19.21
C MET A 111 8.19 7.37 -19.25
N PHE A 112 7.56 7.62 -20.41
CA PHE A 112 6.12 7.46 -20.56
C PHE A 112 5.68 6.00 -20.41
N SER A 113 6.51 5.05 -20.85
CA SER A 113 6.28 3.62 -20.60
C SER A 113 6.26 3.31 -19.10
N ILE A 114 7.27 3.74 -18.33
CA ILE A 114 7.34 3.52 -16.88
C ILE A 114 6.16 4.18 -16.16
N ILE A 115 5.84 5.43 -16.51
CA ILE A 115 4.70 6.16 -15.96
C ILE A 115 3.39 5.42 -16.23
N SER A 116 3.20 4.94 -17.46
CA SER A 116 1.99 4.19 -17.85
C SER A 116 1.87 2.89 -17.05
N LEU A 117 2.98 2.17 -16.82
CA LEU A 117 2.98 0.97 -15.99
C LEU A 117 2.59 1.25 -14.53
N CYS A 118 2.96 2.42 -13.99
CA CYS A 118 2.47 2.86 -12.67
C CYS A 118 0.95 3.03 -12.65
N LEU A 119 0.34 3.39 -13.79
CA LEU A 119 -1.11 3.56 -13.91
C LEU A 119 -1.83 2.24 -14.23
N LEU A 120 -1.21 1.30 -14.96
CA LEU A 120 -1.79 -0.01 -15.21
C LEU A 120 -2.04 -0.80 -13.93
N GLN A 121 -1.35 -0.47 -12.83
CA GLN A 121 -1.61 -1.02 -11.50
C GLN A 121 -3.01 -0.69 -10.94
N TRP A 122 -3.73 0.28 -11.51
CA TRP A 122 -5.13 0.57 -11.18
C TRP A 122 -6.09 -0.50 -11.73
N TRP A 123 -5.63 -1.36 -12.64
CA TRP A 123 -6.36 -2.56 -13.00
C TRP A 123 -6.03 -3.66 -12.00
N ASN A 124 -7.00 -3.98 -11.15
CA ASN A 124 -6.89 -4.98 -10.10
C ASN A 124 -8.19 -5.77 -10.03
N PRO A 125 -8.44 -6.66 -11.03
CA PRO A 125 -9.71 -7.35 -11.19
C PRO A 125 -9.90 -8.49 -10.19
N THR A 126 -8.80 -9.04 -9.68
CA THR A 126 -8.81 -10.25 -8.85
C THR A 126 -8.17 -9.98 -7.49
N GLY A 127 -8.38 -10.90 -6.55
CA GLY A 127 -7.73 -10.87 -5.25
C GLY A 127 -6.26 -11.33 -5.30
N PRO A 128 -5.53 -11.20 -4.19
CA PRO A 128 -4.12 -11.58 -4.09
C PRO A 128 -3.90 -13.10 -4.23
N GLU A 129 -4.95 -13.88 -4.12
CA GLU A 129 -4.99 -15.33 -4.27
C GLU A 129 -4.79 -15.79 -5.72
N GLU A 130 -5.13 -14.96 -6.69
CA GLU A 130 -4.98 -15.32 -8.11
C GLU A 130 -3.61 -14.95 -8.65
N ILE A 131 -2.98 -15.89 -9.35
CA ILE A 131 -1.72 -15.67 -10.07
C ILE A 131 -2.05 -15.31 -11.51
N SER A 132 -1.74 -14.07 -11.90
CA SER A 132 -2.04 -13.55 -13.23
C SER A 132 -1.04 -12.46 -13.63
N THR A 133 -0.86 -12.28 -14.94
CA THR A 133 -0.12 -11.15 -15.52
C THR A 133 -0.91 -9.83 -15.48
N ASP A 134 -2.15 -9.88 -15.02
CA ASP A 134 -3.04 -8.70 -14.92
C ASP A 134 -3.06 -8.09 -13.51
N THR A 135 -2.20 -8.56 -12.60
CA THR A 135 -2.14 -8.07 -11.22
C THR A 135 -1.31 -6.79 -11.10
N SER A 136 -1.64 -5.96 -10.12
CA SER A 136 -0.83 -4.78 -9.77
C SER A 136 0.62 -5.15 -9.41
N GLY A 137 0.82 -6.31 -8.78
CA GLY A 137 2.15 -6.84 -8.45
C GLY A 137 2.99 -7.19 -9.68
N PHE A 138 2.39 -7.65 -10.77
CA PHE A 138 3.08 -7.88 -12.03
C PHE A 138 3.57 -6.54 -12.63
N TRP A 139 2.67 -5.57 -12.74
CA TRP A 139 2.98 -4.29 -13.36
C TRP A 139 4.02 -3.47 -12.58
N VAL A 140 3.97 -3.48 -11.24
CA VAL A 140 4.99 -2.77 -10.44
C VAL A 140 6.38 -3.36 -10.67
N ARG A 141 6.51 -4.70 -10.78
CA ARG A 141 7.80 -5.34 -11.01
C ARG A 141 8.40 -4.99 -12.36
N ILE A 142 7.59 -4.96 -13.41
CA ILE A 142 8.04 -4.51 -14.73
C ILE A 142 8.48 -3.05 -14.67
N ALA A 143 7.66 -2.17 -14.07
CA ALA A 143 7.98 -0.75 -13.94
C ALA A 143 9.30 -0.52 -13.18
N VAL A 144 9.53 -1.24 -12.08
CA VAL A 144 10.76 -1.16 -11.28
C VAL A 144 11.95 -1.68 -12.08
N GLY A 145 11.81 -2.82 -12.79
CA GLY A 145 12.87 -3.34 -13.65
C GLY A 145 13.31 -2.34 -14.72
N MET A 146 12.34 -1.69 -15.38
CA MET A 146 12.64 -0.61 -16.34
C MET A 146 13.25 0.63 -15.67
N ALA A 147 12.77 0.99 -14.48
CA ALA A 147 13.28 2.11 -13.71
C ALA A 147 14.76 1.94 -13.34
N TYR A 148 15.18 0.73 -12.96
CA TYR A 148 16.59 0.41 -12.72
C TYR A 148 17.43 0.55 -13.98
N GLN A 149 16.94 0.12 -15.13
CA GLN A 149 17.68 0.23 -16.40
C GLN A 149 17.96 1.68 -16.79
N VAL A 150 17.01 2.60 -16.52
CA VAL A 150 17.19 4.03 -16.84
C VAL A 150 17.81 4.84 -15.68
N GLY A 151 18.23 4.16 -14.61
CA GLY A 151 18.90 4.79 -13.47
C GLY A 151 18.00 5.70 -12.63
N LEU A 152 16.68 5.42 -12.54
CA LEU A 152 15.77 6.21 -11.69
C LEU A 152 16.08 6.06 -10.19
N HIS A 153 16.73 4.98 -9.78
CA HIS A 153 17.18 4.73 -8.40
C HIS A 153 18.40 5.54 -8.00
N ARG A 154 18.96 6.34 -8.92
CA ARG A 154 20.10 7.23 -8.66
C ARG A 154 19.64 8.67 -8.59
N GLU A 155 20.24 9.45 -7.67
CA GLU A 155 19.94 10.87 -7.56
C GLU A 155 20.18 11.55 -8.91
N PRO A 156 19.17 12.23 -9.47
CA PRO A 156 19.29 12.81 -10.80
C PRO A 156 20.33 13.94 -10.80
N SER A 157 21.35 13.79 -11.63
CA SER A 157 22.34 14.79 -11.94
C SER A 157 22.11 15.33 -13.35
N GLY A 158 22.26 16.60 -13.58
CA GLY A 158 22.11 17.19 -14.91
C GLY A 158 21.57 18.61 -14.88
N ALA A 159 21.44 19.21 -16.05
CA ALA A 159 21.16 20.64 -16.18
C ALA A 159 19.67 21.01 -15.96
N ASN A 160 18.74 20.11 -16.21
CA ASN A 160 17.31 20.45 -16.19
C ASN A 160 16.69 20.12 -14.84
N LYS A 161 16.46 21.15 -14.02
CA LYS A 161 15.82 21.02 -12.71
C LYS A 161 14.42 20.38 -12.78
N LYS A 162 13.63 20.72 -13.81
CA LYS A 162 12.26 20.17 -13.99
C LYS A 162 12.31 18.65 -14.21
N ASP A 163 13.26 18.17 -15.00
CA ASP A 163 13.46 16.74 -15.23
C ASP A 163 13.88 16.03 -13.93
N GLN A 164 14.82 16.61 -13.18
CA GLN A 164 15.24 16.07 -11.89
C GLN A 164 14.05 15.91 -10.92
N MET A 165 13.22 16.94 -10.78
CA MET A 165 12.02 16.92 -9.93
C MET A 165 11.05 15.81 -10.38
N GLY A 166 10.81 15.68 -11.69
CA GLY A 166 9.95 14.64 -12.27
C GLY A 166 10.46 13.23 -11.98
N ARG A 167 11.78 13.01 -12.16
CA ARG A 167 12.44 11.71 -11.89
C ARG A 167 12.33 11.31 -10.41
N ARG A 168 12.53 12.24 -9.46
CA ARG A 168 12.36 11.97 -8.02
C ARG A 168 10.91 11.62 -7.69
N ARG A 169 9.94 12.39 -8.17
CA ARG A 169 8.52 12.07 -7.96
C ARG A 169 8.16 10.69 -8.51
N LEU A 170 8.65 10.33 -9.70
CA LEU A 170 8.42 9.02 -10.30
C LEU A 170 9.05 7.90 -9.47
N TRP A 171 10.30 8.05 -9.06
CA TRP A 171 10.98 7.05 -8.22
C TRP A 171 10.23 6.82 -6.90
N TRP A 172 9.91 7.89 -6.17
CA TRP A 172 9.20 7.76 -4.90
C TRP A 172 7.76 7.28 -5.06
N SER A 173 7.12 7.56 -6.19
CA SER A 173 5.82 6.95 -6.51
C SER A 173 5.94 5.44 -6.71
N LEU A 174 7.00 4.95 -7.37
CA LEU A 174 7.29 3.51 -7.47
C LEU A 174 7.54 2.88 -6.10
N VAL A 175 8.33 3.53 -5.24
CA VAL A 175 8.59 3.06 -3.88
C VAL A 175 7.28 2.94 -3.08
N CYS A 176 6.41 3.95 -3.11
CA CYS A 176 5.11 3.89 -2.46
C CYS A 176 4.27 2.73 -3.00
N ARG A 177 4.20 2.60 -4.34
CA ARG A 177 3.41 1.53 -4.98
C ARG A 177 3.95 0.15 -4.63
N ASP A 178 5.27 -0.04 -4.64
CA ASP A 178 5.89 -1.31 -4.25
C ASP A 178 5.59 -1.66 -2.78
N ASN A 179 5.68 -0.68 -1.86
CA ASN A 179 5.35 -0.89 -0.45
C ASN A 179 3.88 -1.29 -0.26
N ILE A 180 2.92 -0.49 -0.76
CA ILE A 180 1.49 -0.75 -0.52
C ILE A 180 1.00 -2.02 -1.22
N ILE A 181 1.51 -2.33 -2.41
CA ILE A 181 1.17 -3.57 -3.11
C ILE A 181 1.78 -4.77 -2.38
N SER A 182 3.06 -4.68 -1.99
CA SER A 182 3.74 -5.72 -1.22
C SER A 182 2.99 -6.05 0.07
N VAL A 183 2.53 -5.02 0.80
CA VAL A 183 1.72 -5.18 2.00
C VAL A 183 0.37 -5.79 1.67
N GLY A 184 -0.36 -5.21 0.72
CA GLY A 184 -1.70 -5.64 0.32
C GLY A 184 -1.74 -7.06 -0.26
N VAL A 185 -0.66 -7.60 -0.83
CA VAL A 185 -0.56 -8.97 -1.36
C VAL A 185 0.37 -9.90 -0.55
N GLY A 186 0.99 -9.43 0.55
CA GLY A 186 1.89 -10.18 1.45
C GLY A 186 3.17 -10.70 0.81
N ARG A 187 3.59 -10.10 -0.29
CA ARG A 187 4.78 -10.54 -1.03
C ARG A 187 5.97 -9.62 -0.80
N PRO A 188 7.21 -10.09 -1.04
CA PRO A 188 8.39 -9.26 -0.89
C PRO A 188 8.33 -7.98 -1.72
N ARG A 189 8.86 -6.89 -1.17
CA ARG A 189 9.15 -5.67 -1.93
C ARG A 189 10.14 -5.99 -3.05
N THR A 190 10.01 -5.29 -4.16
CA THR A 190 10.91 -5.36 -5.31
C THR A 190 12.08 -4.39 -5.15
N ILE A 191 11.81 -3.23 -4.54
CA ILE A 191 12.80 -2.18 -4.32
C ILE A 191 13.50 -2.40 -2.98
N ASN A 192 14.84 -2.46 -3.02
CA ASN A 192 15.69 -2.28 -1.85
C ASN A 192 16.23 -0.84 -1.84
N LEU A 193 15.85 -0.06 -0.82
CA LEU A 193 16.28 1.34 -0.73
C LEU A 193 17.77 1.50 -0.41
N GLU A 194 18.46 0.46 0.07
CA GLU A 194 19.91 0.47 0.25
C GLU A 194 20.66 0.59 -1.08
N ASP A 195 20.01 0.20 -2.20
CA ASP A 195 20.57 0.31 -3.54
C ASP A 195 20.28 1.68 -4.21
N SER A 196 19.60 2.60 -3.48
CA SER A 196 19.18 3.90 -4.00
C SER A 196 19.79 5.05 -3.21
N ASP A 197 20.32 6.05 -3.93
CA ASP A 197 20.82 7.30 -3.37
C ASP A 197 19.88 8.49 -3.59
N VAL A 198 18.67 8.26 -4.13
CA VAL A 198 17.67 9.30 -4.37
C VAL A 198 17.17 9.86 -3.04
N ARG A 199 17.43 11.16 -2.80
CA ARG A 199 16.95 11.85 -1.59
C ARG A 199 15.43 11.77 -1.44
N LEU A 200 14.95 11.84 -0.20
CA LEU A 200 13.51 11.92 0.07
C LEU A 200 12.89 13.12 -0.67
N PRO A 201 11.65 12.99 -1.16
CA PRO A 201 10.98 14.10 -1.83
C PRO A 201 10.67 15.21 -0.84
N SER A 202 10.75 16.43 -1.32
CA SER A 202 10.34 17.62 -0.61
C SER A 202 9.31 18.40 -1.42
N VAL A 203 8.67 19.40 -0.83
CA VAL A 203 7.73 20.27 -1.55
C VAL A 203 8.41 21.01 -2.73
N GLU A 204 9.72 21.17 -2.69
CA GLU A 204 10.52 21.78 -3.75
C GLU A 204 10.59 20.94 -5.02
N ASP A 205 10.26 19.64 -4.93
CA ASP A 205 10.20 18.73 -6.10
C ASP A 205 8.87 18.86 -6.87
N PHE A 206 8.07 19.87 -6.56
CA PHE A 206 6.78 20.13 -7.21
C PHE A 206 6.78 21.50 -7.90
N PRO A 207 6.11 21.61 -9.07
CA PRO A 207 5.94 22.89 -9.73
C PRO A 207 5.13 23.90 -8.89
N VAL A 208 4.15 23.38 -8.11
CA VAL A 208 3.32 24.13 -7.18
C VAL A 208 3.46 23.49 -5.80
N GLN A 209 3.86 24.31 -4.81
CA GLN A 209 4.08 23.87 -3.43
C GLN A 209 2.79 23.96 -2.60
N ASP A 210 1.74 23.32 -3.07
CA ASP A 210 0.40 23.31 -2.49
C ASP A 210 0.20 22.18 -1.45
N SER A 211 -1.04 22.01 -1.02
CA SER A 211 -1.42 20.90 -0.11
C SER A 211 -1.17 19.52 -0.71
N LYS A 212 -1.28 19.36 -2.04
CA LYS A 212 -1.03 18.07 -2.72
C LYS A 212 0.45 17.69 -2.69
N ALA A 213 1.35 18.68 -2.82
CA ALA A 213 2.79 18.47 -2.66
C ALA A 213 3.12 18.00 -1.24
N ARG A 214 2.57 18.67 -0.21
CA ARG A 214 2.75 18.27 1.20
C ARG A 214 2.13 16.91 1.51
N LEU A 215 0.97 16.61 0.92
CA LEU A 215 0.32 15.31 1.04
C LEU A 215 1.22 14.18 0.53
N PHE A 216 1.81 14.34 -0.66
CA PHE A 216 2.68 13.32 -1.23
C PHE A 216 3.93 13.09 -0.38
N VAL A 217 4.55 14.14 0.14
CA VAL A 217 5.72 14.03 1.04
C VAL A 217 5.35 13.20 2.29
N ALA A 218 4.23 13.53 2.94
CA ALA A 218 3.74 12.78 4.09
C ALA A 218 3.35 11.33 3.72
N PHE A 219 2.78 11.12 2.53
CA PHE A 219 2.40 9.81 2.03
C PHE A 219 3.60 8.89 1.78
N VAL A 220 4.69 9.42 1.22
CA VAL A 220 5.93 8.66 1.04
C VAL A 220 6.42 8.11 2.38
N SER A 221 6.49 8.94 3.41
CA SER A 221 7.00 8.55 4.72
C SER A 221 6.11 7.47 5.38
N ILE A 222 4.78 7.61 5.33
CA ILE A 222 3.90 6.60 5.94
C ILE A 222 3.89 5.28 5.14
N CYS A 223 4.05 5.33 3.81
CA CYS A 223 4.18 4.12 2.99
C CYS A 223 5.47 3.35 3.31
N GLN A 224 6.59 4.05 3.59
CA GLN A 224 7.82 3.41 4.02
C GLN A 224 7.64 2.71 5.37
N LEU A 225 7.06 3.40 6.36
CA LEU A 225 6.78 2.81 7.68
C LEU A 225 5.88 1.57 7.57
N LEU A 226 4.83 1.63 6.77
CA LEU A 226 3.95 0.49 6.52
C LEU A 226 4.70 -0.69 5.90
N GLY A 227 5.53 -0.42 4.90
CA GLY A 227 6.36 -1.44 4.24
C GLY A 227 7.38 -2.07 5.19
N ASP A 228 8.01 -1.28 6.07
CA ASP A 228 8.98 -1.75 7.05
C ASP A 228 8.34 -2.63 8.12
N VAL A 229 7.18 -2.23 8.63
CA VAL A 229 6.40 -3.04 9.59
C VAL A 229 6.04 -4.38 8.98
N ALA A 230 5.46 -4.39 7.78
CA ALA A 230 5.09 -5.62 7.09
C ALA A 230 6.31 -6.53 6.82
N GLN A 231 7.46 -5.94 6.49
CA GLN A 231 8.70 -6.69 6.28
C GLN A 231 9.22 -7.30 7.58
N CYS A 232 9.15 -6.58 8.71
CA CYS A 232 9.55 -7.09 10.02
C CYS A 232 8.71 -8.31 10.41
N TYR A 233 7.38 -8.24 10.24
CA TYR A 233 6.49 -9.38 10.50
C TYR A 233 6.79 -10.56 9.58
N ARG A 234 6.82 -10.35 8.28
CA ARG A 234 7.09 -11.43 7.32
C ARG A 234 8.42 -12.14 7.54
N ARG A 235 9.45 -11.40 8.00
CA ARG A 235 10.75 -11.96 8.32
C ARG A 235 10.84 -12.49 9.75
N LYS A 236 9.77 -12.40 10.54
CA LYS A 236 9.74 -12.76 11.97
C LYS A 236 10.87 -12.07 12.76
N ARG A 237 11.16 -10.81 12.45
CA ARG A 237 12.29 -10.02 13.00
C ARG A 237 11.83 -8.74 13.69
N LEU A 238 10.64 -8.74 14.31
CA LEU A 238 10.19 -7.61 15.10
C LEU A 238 10.77 -7.69 16.51
N MET A 239 12.01 -7.26 16.66
CA MET A 239 12.67 -7.11 17.95
C MET A 239 12.04 -5.96 18.75
N PRO A 240 12.04 -5.99 20.11
CA PRO A 240 11.48 -4.91 20.91
C PRO A 240 12.06 -3.52 20.60
N SER A 241 13.37 -3.41 20.39
CA SER A 241 14.03 -2.16 19.99
C SER A 241 13.51 -1.65 18.66
N ARG A 242 13.41 -2.52 17.65
CA ARG A 242 12.88 -2.14 16.33
C ARG A 242 11.43 -1.71 16.40
N ARG A 243 10.63 -2.35 17.23
CA ARG A 243 9.24 -1.93 17.49
C ARG A 243 9.21 -0.53 18.05
N GLN A 244 10.04 -0.22 19.06
CA GLN A 244 10.11 1.10 19.66
C GLN A 244 10.55 2.16 18.65
N ASP A 245 11.52 1.85 17.77
CA ASP A 245 11.94 2.75 16.69
C ASP A 245 10.78 3.08 15.73
N LEU A 246 9.98 2.08 15.38
CA LEU A 246 8.81 2.25 14.51
C LEU A 246 7.71 3.07 15.18
N GLU A 247 7.44 2.84 16.46
CA GLU A 247 6.48 3.63 17.25
C GLU A 247 6.94 5.09 17.39
N ASN A 248 8.23 5.33 17.66
CA ASN A 248 8.81 6.67 17.69
C ASN A 248 8.74 7.37 16.32
N ALA A 249 8.96 6.62 15.23
CA ALA A 249 8.84 7.17 13.87
C ALA A 249 7.39 7.53 13.53
N LEU A 250 6.41 6.71 13.95
CA LEU A 250 4.99 7.02 13.80
C LEU A 250 4.59 8.27 14.61
N TYR A 251 5.07 8.38 15.83
CA TYR A 251 4.81 9.56 16.66
C TYR A 251 5.35 10.84 16.01
N ARG A 252 6.59 10.81 15.53
CA ARG A 252 7.19 11.94 14.79
C ARG A 252 6.38 12.27 13.54
N TRP A 253 5.98 11.26 12.77
CA TRP A 253 5.20 11.46 11.55
C TRP A 253 3.90 12.23 11.83
N VAL A 254 3.17 11.91 12.91
CA VAL A 254 1.95 12.64 13.29
C VAL A 254 2.27 14.09 13.67
N LYS A 255 3.37 14.32 14.41
CA LYS A 255 3.77 15.67 14.82
C LYS A 255 4.21 16.55 13.65
N GLU A 256 4.81 15.96 12.64
CA GLU A 256 5.28 16.64 11.43
C GLU A 256 4.19 16.75 10.35
N LEU A 257 3.05 16.10 10.54
CA LEU A 257 1.94 16.14 9.59
C LEU A 257 1.43 17.60 9.46
N PRO A 258 1.30 18.14 8.22
CA PRO A 258 0.78 19.49 8.01
C PRO A 258 -0.61 19.70 8.65
N SER A 259 -0.82 20.87 9.25
CA SER A 259 -2.02 21.18 10.03
C SER A 259 -3.35 21.02 9.27
N GLU A 260 -3.32 21.15 7.95
CA GLU A 260 -4.49 20.92 7.08
C GLU A 260 -4.97 19.46 7.09
N PHE A 261 -4.11 18.51 7.51
CA PHE A 261 -4.45 17.09 7.63
C PHE A 261 -4.81 16.66 9.07
N HIS A 262 -4.82 17.59 10.02
CA HIS A 262 -5.16 17.34 11.43
C HIS A 262 -6.68 17.20 11.66
N VAL A 263 -7.38 16.42 10.84
CA VAL A 263 -8.86 16.36 10.84
C VAL A 263 -9.47 15.63 12.04
N LEU A 264 -8.72 14.75 12.69
CA LEU A 264 -9.15 14.00 13.88
C LEU A 264 -8.50 14.52 15.18
N HIS A 265 -7.79 15.66 15.13
CA HIS A 265 -7.04 16.17 16.28
C HIS A 265 -7.93 16.85 17.31
N LYS A 266 -7.50 16.78 18.58
CA LYS A 266 -8.16 17.44 19.71
C LYS A 266 -8.20 18.96 19.53
N GLY A 267 -9.28 19.58 19.99
CA GLY A 267 -9.38 21.05 20.06
C GLY A 267 -9.58 21.76 18.72
N ARG A 268 -9.80 21.06 17.63
CA ARG A 268 -10.19 21.67 16.36
C ARG A 268 -11.60 22.25 16.48
N LYS A 269 -11.67 23.58 16.59
CA LYS A 269 -12.93 24.31 16.80
C LYS A 269 -13.82 24.41 15.56
N ASP A 270 -13.25 24.14 14.38
CA ASP A 270 -13.98 24.23 13.12
C ASP A 270 -14.20 22.83 12.51
N PRO A 271 -15.38 22.21 12.74
CA PRO A 271 -15.73 20.97 12.07
C PRO A 271 -16.08 21.17 10.59
N SER A 272 -16.06 22.41 10.08
CA SER A 272 -16.67 22.78 8.81
C SER A 272 -15.86 22.37 7.58
N SER A 273 -14.56 22.09 7.67
CA SER A 273 -13.79 21.70 6.51
C SER A 273 -13.54 20.19 6.50
N TYR A 274 -14.45 19.45 5.88
CA TYR A 274 -14.19 18.07 5.52
C TYR A 274 -13.00 18.02 4.55
N ASN A 275 -12.08 17.07 4.77
CA ASN A 275 -10.94 16.88 3.89
C ASN A 275 -10.79 15.36 3.65
N PHE A 276 -11.05 14.93 2.42
CA PHE A 276 -11.04 13.54 2.00
C PHE A 276 -9.63 12.95 2.01
N GLU A 277 -8.64 13.70 1.52
CA GLU A 277 -7.25 13.28 1.50
C GLU A 277 -6.67 13.13 2.91
N ALA A 278 -7.02 14.03 3.82
CA ALA A 278 -6.59 13.96 5.20
C ALA A 278 -7.07 12.70 5.91
N ARG A 279 -8.27 12.24 5.59
CA ARG A 279 -8.79 10.97 6.12
C ARG A 279 -8.09 9.78 5.51
N GLN A 280 -7.85 9.80 4.22
CA GLN A 280 -7.14 8.73 3.53
C GLN A 280 -5.73 8.54 4.08
N ILE A 281 -4.98 9.63 4.34
CA ILE A 281 -3.59 9.53 4.80
C ILE A 281 -3.48 9.07 6.27
N LEU A 282 -4.53 9.25 7.08
CA LEU A 282 -4.56 8.77 8.46
C LEU A 282 -4.87 7.28 8.58
N VAL A 283 -5.55 6.68 7.60
CA VAL A 283 -5.87 5.24 7.65
C VAL A 283 -4.61 4.37 7.79
N PRO A 284 -3.56 4.49 6.95
CA PRO A 284 -2.35 3.68 7.12
C PRO A 284 -1.66 3.89 8.47
N TYR A 285 -1.71 5.08 9.08
CA TYR A 285 -1.19 5.32 10.43
C TYR A 285 -1.84 4.38 11.46
N PHE A 286 -3.17 4.38 11.51
CA PHE A 286 -3.90 3.51 12.44
C PHE A 286 -3.74 2.03 12.09
N VAL A 287 -3.68 1.67 10.80
CA VAL A 287 -3.44 0.29 10.37
C VAL A 287 -2.05 -0.20 10.80
N ILE A 288 -1.03 0.65 10.74
CA ILE A 288 0.30 0.30 11.26
C ILE A 288 0.23 0.02 12.76
N LEU A 289 -0.50 0.83 13.54
CA LEU A 289 -0.72 0.59 14.97
C LEU A 289 -1.45 -0.73 15.22
N VAL A 290 -2.45 -1.05 14.40
CA VAL A 290 -3.13 -2.36 14.46
C VAL A 290 -2.14 -3.50 14.26
N ILE A 291 -1.32 -3.43 13.23
CA ILE A 291 -0.35 -4.48 12.90
C ILE A 291 0.72 -4.61 13.99
N LEU A 292 1.31 -3.51 14.45
CA LEU A 292 2.35 -3.51 15.48
C LEU A 292 1.85 -4.05 16.82
N ASN A 293 0.56 -3.86 17.12
CA ASN A 293 -0.03 -4.19 18.42
C ASN A 293 -0.92 -5.43 18.37
N ARG A 294 -0.88 -6.24 17.30
CA ARG A 294 -1.55 -7.53 17.32
C ARG A 294 -0.86 -8.50 18.29
N GLY A 295 -1.63 -9.40 18.86
CA GLY A 295 -1.10 -10.40 19.79
C GLY A 295 -0.10 -11.35 19.14
N PRO A 296 0.86 -11.90 19.90
CA PRO A 296 1.88 -12.81 19.36
C PRO A 296 1.36 -14.19 18.96
N VAL A 297 0.21 -14.61 19.50
CA VAL A 297 -0.39 -15.94 19.28
C VAL A 297 -1.91 -15.81 19.25
N ALA A 298 -2.55 -16.70 18.49
CA ALA A 298 -4.00 -16.86 18.52
C ALA A 298 -4.50 -17.07 19.95
N GLY A 299 -5.50 -16.31 20.35
CA GLY A 299 -6.07 -16.38 21.70
C GLY A 299 -5.35 -15.54 22.75
N SER A 300 -4.24 -14.87 22.44
CA SER A 300 -3.65 -13.87 23.34
C SER A 300 -4.64 -12.73 23.63
N VAL A 301 -4.43 -12.08 24.78
CA VAL A 301 -5.23 -10.90 25.15
C VAL A 301 -4.98 -9.81 24.09
N PRO A 302 -6.02 -9.29 23.42
CA PRO A 302 -5.86 -8.28 22.38
C PRO A 302 -5.32 -6.98 23.01
N SER A 303 -4.40 -6.34 22.30
CA SER A 303 -3.92 -5.04 22.69
C SER A 303 -5.01 -3.99 22.54
N THR A 304 -5.24 -3.21 23.60
CA THR A 304 -6.18 -2.08 23.57
C THR A 304 -5.75 -1.01 22.57
N VAL A 305 -4.45 -0.86 22.31
CA VAL A 305 -3.91 -0.01 21.23
C VAL A 305 -4.47 -0.44 19.87
N SER A 306 -4.46 -1.74 19.58
CA SER A 306 -4.98 -2.29 18.34
C SER A 306 -6.51 -2.09 18.22
N LEU A 307 -7.25 -2.28 19.31
CA LEU A 307 -8.71 -2.08 19.33
C LEU A 307 -9.08 -0.61 19.09
N VAL A 308 -8.42 0.33 19.74
CA VAL A 308 -8.68 1.76 19.54
C VAL A 308 -8.27 2.21 18.14
N ALA A 309 -7.09 1.80 17.67
CA ALA A 309 -6.62 2.15 16.33
C ALA A 309 -7.58 1.63 15.24
N SER A 310 -8.04 0.38 15.34
CA SER A 310 -9.02 -0.17 14.40
C SER A 310 -10.41 0.48 14.51
N SER A 311 -10.78 0.99 15.69
CA SER A 311 -12.01 1.77 15.87
C SER A 311 -11.92 3.14 15.18
N PHE A 312 -10.77 3.81 15.19
CA PHE A 312 -10.52 5.01 14.37
C PHE A 312 -10.63 4.71 12.88
N VAL A 313 -10.07 3.57 12.42
CA VAL A 313 -10.24 3.15 11.02
C VAL A 313 -11.72 3.00 10.68
N ALA A 314 -12.50 2.31 11.52
CA ALA A 314 -13.93 2.12 11.28
C ALA A 314 -14.68 3.46 11.19
N SER A 315 -14.38 4.40 12.08
CA SER A 315 -15.01 5.74 12.07
C SER A 315 -14.66 6.54 10.79
N ILE A 316 -13.42 6.46 10.31
CA ILE A 316 -13.03 7.07 9.02
C ILE A 316 -13.82 6.44 7.85
N TYR A 317 -13.96 5.12 7.85
CA TYR A 317 -14.73 4.43 6.81
C TYR A 317 -16.24 4.77 6.87
N GLU A 318 -16.79 4.97 8.06
CA GLU A 318 -18.16 5.45 8.22
C GLU A 318 -18.36 6.82 7.57
N GLU A 319 -17.40 7.75 7.75
CA GLU A 319 -17.43 9.05 7.09
C GLU A 319 -17.35 8.92 5.56
N PHE A 320 -16.54 7.99 5.03
CA PHE A 320 -16.48 7.70 3.59
C PHE A 320 -17.80 7.12 3.05
N ILE A 321 -18.47 6.25 3.82
CA ILE A 321 -19.78 5.72 3.45
C ILE A 321 -20.82 6.83 3.43
N ALA A 322 -20.90 7.62 4.50
CA ALA A 322 -21.88 8.69 4.65
C ALA A 322 -21.81 9.74 3.53
N ARG A 323 -20.64 9.92 2.91
CA ARG A 323 -20.39 10.87 1.82
C ARG A 323 -20.31 10.26 0.44
N ASP A 324 -20.54 8.93 0.34
CA ASP A 324 -20.45 8.17 -0.92
C ASP A 324 -19.05 8.26 -1.58
N GLU A 325 -18.01 8.44 -0.77
CA GLU A 325 -16.63 8.61 -1.23
C GLU A 325 -15.83 7.30 -1.32
N ILE A 326 -16.35 6.22 -0.75
CA ILE A 326 -15.70 4.90 -0.75
C ILE A 326 -15.36 4.43 -2.17
N ARG A 327 -16.14 4.84 -3.15
CA ARG A 327 -15.94 4.55 -4.57
C ARG A 327 -14.69 5.20 -5.17
N HIS A 328 -14.11 6.20 -4.51
CA HIS A 328 -12.92 6.92 -4.94
C HIS A 328 -11.64 6.39 -4.31
N LEU A 329 -11.75 5.43 -3.39
CA LEU A 329 -10.60 4.83 -2.70
C LEU A 329 -9.89 3.82 -3.62
N GLY A 330 -8.56 3.72 -3.45
CA GLY A 330 -7.74 2.75 -4.16
C GLY A 330 -7.86 1.31 -3.59
N PRO A 331 -7.33 0.30 -4.29
CA PRO A 331 -7.50 -1.11 -3.92
C PRO A 331 -6.88 -1.48 -2.56
N VAL A 332 -5.86 -0.76 -2.09
CA VAL A 332 -5.21 -1.00 -0.79
C VAL A 332 -6.16 -0.79 0.39
N PHE A 333 -7.23 -0.01 0.21
CA PHE A 333 -8.21 0.21 1.26
C PHE A 333 -9.00 -1.06 1.62
N ALA A 334 -9.10 -2.04 0.72
CA ALA A 334 -9.62 -3.37 1.07
C ALA A 334 -8.74 -4.09 2.10
N PHE A 335 -7.41 -3.99 1.97
CA PHE A 335 -6.47 -4.52 2.97
C PHE A 335 -6.58 -3.77 4.31
N TYR A 336 -6.67 -2.45 4.29
CA TYR A 336 -6.82 -1.65 5.52
C TYR A 336 -8.11 -2.00 6.28
N ALA A 337 -9.21 -2.17 5.54
CA ALA A 337 -10.48 -2.61 6.12
C ALA A 337 -10.37 -4.02 6.71
N LEU A 338 -9.72 -4.97 6.01
CA LEU A 338 -9.50 -6.32 6.51
C LEU A 338 -8.70 -6.30 7.83
N ALA A 339 -7.58 -5.59 7.87
CA ALA A 339 -6.73 -5.50 9.06
C ALA A 339 -7.50 -4.93 10.27
N ALA A 340 -8.27 -3.85 10.05
CA ALA A 340 -9.10 -3.26 11.09
C ALA A 340 -10.22 -4.22 11.54
N GLY A 341 -10.89 -4.88 10.60
CA GLY A 341 -11.96 -5.84 10.88
C GLY A 341 -11.49 -7.02 11.72
N LEU A 342 -10.33 -7.60 11.38
CA LEU A 342 -9.73 -8.69 12.16
C LEU A 342 -9.39 -8.25 13.60
N SER A 343 -8.86 -7.04 13.78
CA SER A 343 -8.59 -6.49 15.12
C SER A 343 -9.88 -6.34 15.93
N GLN A 344 -10.95 -5.84 15.33
CA GLN A 344 -12.25 -5.64 16.01
C GLN A 344 -12.87 -6.95 16.48
N LEU A 345 -12.61 -8.09 15.81
CA LEU A 345 -13.11 -9.39 16.25
C LEU A 345 -12.66 -9.74 17.68
N SER A 346 -11.50 -9.31 18.09
CA SER A 346 -11.00 -9.51 19.46
C SER A 346 -11.85 -8.80 20.51
N GLY A 347 -12.51 -7.70 20.15
CA GLY A 347 -13.41 -6.95 21.02
C GLY A 347 -14.65 -7.76 21.47
N TYR A 348 -15.11 -8.74 20.67
CA TYR A 348 -16.23 -9.61 21.05
C TYR A 348 -15.95 -10.46 22.29
N ARG A 349 -14.69 -10.68 22.63
CA ARG A 349 -14.33 -11.45 23.83
C ARG A 349 -14.50 -10.67 25.13
N TYR A 350 -14.76 -9.36 25.06
CA TYR A 350 -15.06 -8.51 26.21
C TYR A 350 -16.55 -8.14 26.22
N ARG A 351 -17.26 -8.48 27.30
CA ARG A 351 -18.70 -8.16 27.42
C ARG A 351 -18.97 -6.65 27.25
N SER A 352 -18.08 -5.80 27.76
CA SER A 352 -18.19 -4.33 27.70
C SER A 352 -17.96 -3.76 26.30
N LEU A 353 -17.24 -4.45 25.42
CA LEU A 353 -16.89 -3.97 24.07
C LEU A 353 -17.73 -4.60 22.95
N GLY A 354 -18.53 -5.61 23.25
CA GLY A 354 -19.24 -6.39 22.22
C GLY A 354 -20.10 -5.53 21.28
N ASN A 355 -20.82 -4.55 21.80
CA ASN A 355 -21.65 -3.64 20.98
C ASN A 355 -20.79 -2.74 20.09
N ALA A 356 -19.74 -2.11 20.65
CA ALA A 356 -18.84 -1.25 19.88
C ALA A 356 -18.08 -2.05 18.79
N ALA A 357 -17.67 -3.28 19.12
CA ALA A 357 -17.05 -4.19 18.16
C ALA A 357 -18.00 -4.55 17.02
N GLU A 358 -19.29 -4.83 17.33
CA GLU A 358 -20.32 -5.15 16.33
C GLU A 358 -20.58 -3.97 15.38
N GLU A 359 -20.70 -2.76 15.91
CA GLU A 359 -20.90 -1.55 15.11
C GLU A 359 -19.72 -1.30 14.17
N ASN A 360 -18.50 -1.33 14.70
CA ASN A 360 -17.28 -1.18 13.90
C ASN A 360 -17.16 -2.28 12.84
N PHE A 361 -17.47 -3.54 13.20
CA PHE A 361 -17.43 -4.66 12.26
C PHE A 361 -18.45 -4.50 11.13
N LYS A 362 -19.67 -4.05 11.43
CA LYS A 362 -20.71 -3.76 10.42
C LYS A 362 -20.25 -2.68 9.45
N THR A 363 -19.65 -1.60 9.94
CA THR A 363 -19.11 -0.51 9.13
C THR A 363 -18.00 -1.01 8.20
N ILE A 364 -17.04 -1.76 8.72
CA ILE A 364 -15.95 -2.35 7.93
C ILE A 364 -16.49 -3.32 6.87
N ARG A 365 -17.43 -4.19 7.22
CA ARG A 365 -18.04 -5.12 6.28
C ARG A 365 -18.78 -4.39 5.15
N MET A 366 -19.60 -3.39 5.48
CA MET A 366 -20.28 -2.55 4.49
C MET A 366 -19.28 -1.85 3.57
N SER A 367 -18.19 -1.35 4.12
CA SER A 367 -17.10 -0.74 3.34
C SER A 367 -16.49 -1.71 2.33
N LEU A 368 -16.23 -2.94 2.75
CA LEU A 368 -15.72 -4.00 1.86
C LEU A 368 -16.76 -4.38 0.79
N GLU A 369 -18.03 -4.44 1.10
CA GLU A 369 -19.12 -4.68 0.14
C GLU A 369 -19.19 -3.58 -0.93
N LEU A 370 -18.95 -2.32 -0.55
CA LEU A 370 -18.88 -1.21 -1.48
C LEU A 370 -17.59 -1.23 -2.31
N LEU A 371 -16.45 -1.53 -1.69
CA LEU A 371 -15.16 -1.66 -2.38
C LEU A 371 -15.15 -2.83 -3.36
N SER A 372 -15.83 -3.95 -3.05
CA SER A 372 -15.87 -5.14 -3.90
C SER A 372 -16.51 -4.91 -5.26
N LYS A 373 -17.36 -3.88 -5.38
CA LYS A 373 -17.94 -3.46 -6.66
C LYS A 373 -16.88 -2.96 -7.66
N ARG A 374 -15.67 -2.63 -7.17
CA ARG A 374 -14.57 -2.10 -7.98
C ARG A 374 -13.28 -2.92 -7.86
N TRP A 375 -13.00 -3.49 -6.69
CA TRP A 375 -11.72 -4.11 -6.37
C TRP A 375 -11.91 -5.57 -6.01
N GLY A 376 -11.38 -6.47 -6.83
CA GLY A 376 -11.44 -7.92 -6.61
C GLY A 376 -10.83 -8.36 -5.27
N SER A 377 -9.80 -7.63 -4.79
CA SER A 377 -9.18 -7.88 -3.48
C SER A 377 -10.14 -7.78 -2.30
N ALA A 378 -11.21 -7.00 -2.38
CA ALA A 378 -12.21 -6.92 -1.33
C ALA A 378 -13.07 -8.18 -1.18
N ASN A 379 -13.21 -8.98 -2.26
CA ASN A 379 -13.96 -10.23 -2.20
C ASN A 379 -13.30 -11.27 -1.28
N GLY A 380 -11.96 -11.35 -1.30
CA GLY A 380 -11.21 -12.21 -0.39
C GLY A 380 -11.44 -11.82 1.07
N ALA A 381 -11.36 -10.51 1.38
CA ALA A 381 -11.64 -9.99 2.72
C ALA A 381 -13.08 -10.28 3.19
N LEU A 382 -14.07 -10.14 2.30
CA LEU A 382 -15.48 -10.45 2.59
C LEU A 382 -15.72 -11.93 2.89
N ARG A 383 -14.92 -12.84 2.33
CA ARG A 383 -14.98 -14.27 2.68
C ARG A 383 -14.26 -14.56 3.99
N ALA A 384 -13.09 -13.96 4.23
CA ALA A 384 -12.26 -14.24 5.40
C ALA A 384 -12.87 -13.72 6.71
N LEU A 385 -13.41 -12.50 6.75
CA LEU A 385 -13.89 -11.87 7.98
C LEU A 385 -15.05 -12.63 8.67
N PRO A 386 -16.10 -13.12 7.98
CA PRO A 386 -17.14 -13.91 8.63
C PRO A 386 -16.64 -15.23 9.22
N GLU A 387 -15.67 -15.89 8.57
CA GLU A 387 -15.11 -17.13 9.09
C GLU A 387 -14.24 -16.87 10.33
N ALA A 388 -13.39 -15.86 10.30
CA ALA A 388 -12.64 -15.42 11.48
C ALA A 388 -13.58 -15.03 12.64
N ARG A 389 -14.69 -14.34 12.35
CA ARG A 389 -15.72 -14.02 13.37
C ARG A 389 -16.31 -15.28 14.00
N LYS A 390 -16.70 -16.28 13.19
CA LYS A 390 -17.22 -17.56 13.71
C LYS A 390 -16.20 -18.24 14.64
N ALA A 391 -14.93 -18.21 14.29
CA ALA A 391 -13.86 -18.76 15.12
C ALA A 391 -13.77 -18.05 16.47
N VAL A 392 -13.71 -16.71 16.48
CA VAL A 392 -13.59 -15.92 17.70
C VAL A 392 -14.82 -16.09 18.62
N LEU A 393 -16.04 -16.16 18.07
CA LEU A 393 -17.26 -16.34 18.85
C LEU A 393 -17.35 -17.71 19.55
N ARG A 394 -16.52 -18.69 19.19
CA ARG A 394 -16.38 -19.98 19.89
C ARG A 394 -15.44 -19.91 21.09
N LEU A 395 -14.61 -18.86 21.18
CA LEU A 395 -13.66 -18.68 22.28
C LEU A 395 -14.38 -18.17 23.53
N SER A 396 -13.85 -18.52 24.70
CA SER A 396 -14.36 -18.04 25.97
C SER A 396 -14.21 -16.52 26.11
N LEU A 397 -15.19 -15.89 26.77
CA LEU A 397 -15.10 -14.48 27.14
C LEU A 397 -13.98 -14.27 28.16
N TYR A 398 -13.35 -13.11 28.12
CA TYR A 398 -12.44 -12.70 29.17
C TYR A 398 -13.21 -12.37 30.44
N SER A 399 -12.68 -12.81 31.59
CA SER A 399 -13.28 -12.55 32.91
C SER A 399 -13.08 -11.09 33.33
N GLU A 400 -11.94 -10.51 32.94
CA GLU A 400 -11.55 -9.15 33.27
C GLU A 400 -11.97 -8.17 32.17
N PRO A 401 -12.28 -6.91 32.54
CA PRO A 401 -12.49 -5.86 31.56
C PRO A 401 -11.22 -5.57 30.77
N PRO A 402 -11.32 -4.97 29.57
CA PRO A 402 -10.13 -4.58 28.81
C PRO A 402 -9.31 -3.56 29.60
N ALA A 403 -8.00 -3.76 29.66
CA ALA A 403 -7.10 -2.78 30.25
C ALA A 403 -7.11 -1.47 29.42
N CYS A 404 -6.93 -0.32 30.07
CA CYS A 404 -6.70 0.93 29.36
C CYS A 404 -5.39 0.86 28.55
N ILE A 405 -5.24 1.75 27.58
CA ILE A 405 -4.01 1.85 26.80
C ILE A 405 -2.82 2.11 27.75
N PRO A 406 -1.71 1.37 27.60
CA PRO A 406 -0.50 1.62 28.38
C PRO A 406 -0.01 3.06 28.23
N THR A 407 0.50 3.66 29.31
CA THR A 407 0.91 5.08 29.34
C THR A 407 1.90 5.45 28.23
N ASN A 408 2.87 4.56 27.95
CA ASN A 408 3.84 4.76 26.89
C ASN A 408 3.20 4.77 25.47
N SER A 409 2.11 4.06 25.27
CA SER A 409 1.39 4.02 24.00
C SER A 409 0.33 5.11 23.87
N LEU A 410 -0.06 5.78 24.97
CA LEU A 410 -1.00 6.91 24.92
C LEU A 410 -0.48 8.07 24.07
N LEU A 411 0.83 8.24 23.98
CA LEU A 411 1.46 9.26 23.12
C LEU A 411 1.05 9.12 21.65
N LEU A 412 0.83 7.89 21.16
CA LEU A 412 0.40 7.61 19.80
C LEU A 412 -1.03 8.11 19.49
N PHE A 413 -1.81 8.37 20.53
CA PHE A 413 -3.19 8.89 20.42
C PHE A 413 -3.34 10.30 21.01
N SER A 414 -2.26 10.89 21.54
CA SER A 414 -2.32 12.16 22.28
C SER A 414 -2.94 13.31 21.51
N ASP A 415 -2.73 13.35 20.22
CA ASP A 415 -3.21 14.41 19.33
C ASP A 415 -4.63 14.17 18.81
N PHE A 416 -5.11 12.92 18.89
CA PHE A 416 -6.41 12.54 18.34
C PHE A 416 -7.54 12.70 19.36
N ASP A 417 -8.71 13.10 18.88
CA ASP A 417 -9.93 13.18 19.66
C ASP A 417 -10.55 11.79 19.81
N ALA A 418 -10.37 11.17 20.97
CA ALA A 418 -10.87 9.83 21.28
C ALA A 418 -12.40 9.72 21.16
N SER A 419 -13.16 10.83 21.27
CA SER A 419 -14.60 10.81 21.08
C SER A 419 -15.03 10.50 19.65
N ARG A 420 -14.09 10.53 18.70
CA ARG A 420 -14.33 10.22 17.29
C ARG A 420 -14.43 8.74 16.97
N CYS A 421 -14.19 7.85 17.94
CA CYS A 421 -14.30 6.41 17.72
C CYS A 421 -15.01 5.71 18.87
N ASN A 422 -15.69 4.60 18.58
CA ASN A 422 -16.54 3.88 19.53
C ASN A 422 -15.79 3.28 20.72
N MET A 423 -14.48 3.09 20.61
CA MET A 423 -13.63 2.53 21.67
C MET A 423 -12.71 3.58 22.31
N GLY A 424 -12.94 4.87 22.08
CA GLY A 424 -12.08 5.95 22.57
C GLY A 424 -12.00 6.07 24.09
N HIS A 425 -13.01 5.58 24.82
CA HIS A 425 -13.01 5.52 26.29
C HIS A 425 -11.83 4.70 26.87
N LEU A 426 -11.24 3.81 26.08
CA LEU A 426 -10.04 3.05 26.46
C LEU A 426 -8.76 3.92 26.52
N CYS A 427 -8.81 5.15 26.00
CA CYS A 427 -7.74 6.13 26.12
C CYS A 427 -7.80 6.89 27.47
N ASP A 428 -8.90 6.77 28.25
CA ASP A 428 -9.07 7.51 29.48
C ASP A 428 -8.31 6.85 30.64
N THR A 429 -7.31 7.54 31.17
CA THR A 429 -6.54 7.09 32.34
C THR A 429 -7.34 7.16 33.65
N LYS A 430 -8.51 7.82 33.66
CA LYS A 430 -9.32 8.04 34.87
C LYS A 430 -10.12 6.83 35.33
N THR A 431 -10.20 5.76 34.55
CA THR A 431 -10.90 4.52 34.90
C THR A 431 -9.99 3.44 35.50
N ALA A 432 -8.72 3.72 35.73
CA ALA A 432 -7.83 2.84 36.48
C ALA A 432 -8.31 2.80 37.93
N ILE A 433 -8.67 1.62 38.43
CA ILE A 433 -9.10 1.31 39.79
C ILE A 433 -8.10 1.95 40.79
N PRO A 434 -8.55 2.70 41.82
CA PRO A 434 -7.65 3.29 42.80
C PRO A 434 -7.06 2.18 43.67
N GLY A 435 -5.79 1.82 43.49
CA GLY A 435 -5.16 0.81 44.32
C GLY A 435 -3.74 0.38 43.96
N TYR A 436 -2.93 1.16 43.28
CA TYR A 436 -1.46 1.03 43.31
C TYR A 436 -0.82 2.38 43.00
N GLY A 437 0.10 2.80 43.90
CA GLY A 437 0.69 4.13 43.96
C GLY A 437 1.35 4.59 42.67
N ALA A 438 0.96 5.77 42.24
CA ALA A 438 1.64 6.51 41.19
C ALA A 438 2.95 7.08 41.76
N GLU A 439 4.06 6.45 41.46
CA GLU A 439 5.35 7.14 41.54
C GLU A 439 5.43 8.12 40.37
N ASN A 440 5.54 9.41 40.71
CA ASN A 440 5.79 10.50 39.78
C ASN A 440 7.10 10.27 39.03
N VAL A 441 7.04 9.76 37.82
CA VAL A 441 8.13 9.87 36.85
C VAL A 441 7.92 11.17 36.08
N GLY A 442 8.80 12.13 36.36
CA GLY A 442 8.73 13.48 35.81
C GLY A 442 8.74 13.51 34.28
N VAL A 443 7.90 14.36 33.75
CA VAL A 443 7.68 14.62 32.31
C VAL A 443 8.89 15.30 31.64
N ASP A 444 9.99 15.57 32.36
CA ASP A 444 11.10 16.40 31.90
C ASP A 444 12.29 15.66 31.27
N GLN A 445 12.21 14.35 31.03
CA GLN A 445 13.35 13.61 30.46
C GLN A 445 13.36 13.49 28.92
N PHE A 446 12.41 14.05 28.20
CA PHE A 446 12.37 13.97 26.74
C PHE A 446 12.68 15.27 25.98
N ALA A 447 13.01 16.33 26.70
CA ALA A 447 13.39 17.62 26.10
C ALA A 447 14.88 17.89 26.29
N ALA A 448 15.77 17.19 25.64
CA ALA A 448 17.12 17.63 25.23
C ALA A 448 17.93 16.42 24.71
N ALA A 449 17.67 16.01 23.50
CA ALA A 449 18.69 15.41 22.66
C ALA A 449 18.56 16.09 21.30
N ASP A 450 19.34 17.15 21.18
CA ASP A 450 19.68 17.81 19.92
C ASP A 450 20.40 16.76 19.06
N MET A 451 19.68 16.09 18.20
CA MET A 451 20.23 15.17 17.20
C MET A 451 19.71 15.65 15.85
N GLY A 452 20.62 16.20 15.08
CA GLY A 452 20.43 16.55 13.67
C GLY A 452 19.86 15.39 12.84
N PRO A 453 19.55 15.58 11.55
CA PRO A 453 18.83 14.61 10.75
C PRO A 453 19.58 13.29 10.71
N VAL A 454 19.06 12.27 11.38
CA VAL A 454 19.60 10.91 11.36
C VAL A 454 19.22 10.29 10.02
N VAL A 455 20.18 10.21 9.14
CA VAL A 455 20.15 9.32 7.98
C VAL A 455 20.23 7.89 8.52
N PRO A 456 19.30 6.99 8.22
CA PRO A 456 19.42 5.59 8.62
C PRO A 456 20.35 4.89 7.62
N GLY A 457 21.56 4.61 8.07
CA GLY A 457 22.49 3.81 7.29
C GLY A 457 23.96 4.14 7.63
N LEU A 458 24.72 3.09 7.86
CA LEU A 458 26.16 3.02 8.03
C LEU A 458 26.66 3.05 9.49
N GLN A 459 26.50 1.93 10.16
CA GLN A 459 27.55 1.42 11.03
C GLN A 459 28.48 0.55 10.19
N GLN A 460 29.72 1.03 10.03
CA GLN A 460 30.81 0.24 9.49
C GLN A 460 31.15 -0.91 10.45
N PRO A 461 31.40 -2.15 9.96
CA PRO A 461 31.95 -3.20 10.82
C PRO A 461 33.44 -2.94 11.05
N GLU A 462 33.82 -3.01 12.32
CA GLU A 462 35.21 -3.02 12.76
C GLU A 462 36.01 -4.10 12.03
N GLN A 463 37.20 -3.72 11.59
CA GLN A 463 38.20 -4.60 10.99
C GLN A 463 38.71 -5.60 12.03
N LEU A 464 38.27 -6.84 11.95
CA LEU A 464 39.00 -7.97 12.53
C LEU A 464 39.86 -8.58 11.43
N GLY A 465 41.17 -8.40 11.60
CA GLY A 465 42.16 -9.01 10.72
C GLY A 465 42.11 -10.53 10.79
N VAL A 466 42.00 -11.17 9.64
CA VAL A 466 42.20 -12.60 9.47
C VAL A 466 43.25 -12.80 8.37
N GLN A 467 44.30 -13.54 8.76
CA GLN A 467 45.43 -13.93 7.95
C GLN A 467 45.04 -14.77 6.75
N ALA A 468 45.74 -14.54 5.66
CA ALA A 468 45.69 -15.33 4.43
C ALA A 468 46.13 -16.79 4.68
N GLY A 469 45.20 -17.72 4.47
CA GLY A 469 45.44 -19.16 4.38
C GLY A 469 45.13 -19.64 2.97
N GLN A 470 46.10 -20.30 2.37
CA GLN A 470 46.16 -20.85 1.02
C GLN A 470 45.02 -21.83 0.71
N LEU A 471 44.39 -21.69 -0.45
CA LEU A 471 43.47 -22.64 -1.05
C LEU A 471 44.28 -23.70 -1.86
N PRO A 472 43.93 -24.98 -1.77
CA PRO A 472 44.43 -26.00 -2.71
C PRO A 472 43.53 -26.08 -3.95
N ALA A 473 44.15 -26.18 -5.11
CA ALA A 473 43.53 -26.46 -6.40
C ALA A 473 42.97 -27.89 -6.47
N MET A 474 41.77 -28.05 -6.99
CA MET A 474 41.23 -29.32 -7.52
C MET A 474 40.38 -28.98 -8.74
N GLY A 475 40.79 -29.32 -9.94
CA GLY A 475 40.59 -30.57 -10.56
C GLY A 475 39.40 -30.50 -11.51
N MET A 476 39.66 -30.24 -12.82
CA MET A 476 38.66 -30.38 -13.91
C MET A 476 38.15 -31.84 -13.97
N LEU A 477 36.83 -31.99 -14.13
CA LEU A 477 36.23 -33.20 -14.71
C LEU A 477 35.21 -32.75 -15.77
N GLU A 478 35.59 -33.05 -17.02
CA GLU A 478 34.70 -33.11 -18.18
C GLU A 478 33.73 -34.30 -18.03
N GLY A 479 32.54 -34.16 -18.53
CA GLY A 479 31.73 -35.32 -18.83
C GLY A 479 30.22 -35.13 -18.92
N THR A 480 29.74 -35.08 -20.16
CA THR A 480 28.47 -35.60 -20.68
C THR A 480 27.16 -34.83 -20.48
N SER A 481 26.77 -34.21 -21.57
CA SER A 481 25.38 -33.95 -21.97
C SER A 481 24.54 -35.20 -22.00
N GLN A 482 23.40 -35.22 -21.32
CA GLN A 482 22.25 -36.05 -21.77
C GLN A 482 20.92 -35.43 -21.32
N ASN A 483 20.10 -35.18 -22.32
CA ASN A 483 18.67 -34.98 -22.42
C ASN A 483 17.83 -35.21 -21.15
N LEU A 484 17.11 -34.16 -20.75
CA LEU A 484 15.96 -34.25 -19.86
C LEU A 484 14.84 -33.34 -20.40
N PHE A 485 14.22 -33.77 -21.48
CA PHE A 485 12.90 -33.32 -21.93
C PHE A 485 12.10 -34.57 -22.28
N GLU A 486 11.40 -35.11 -21.30
CA GLU A 486 10.18 -35.90 -21.45
C GLU A 486 9.55 -36.08 -20.07
N ALA A 487 8.52 -35.29 -19.79
CA ALA A 487 7.51 -35.61 -18.78
C ALA A 487 6.13 -35.20 -19.31
N SER A 488 5.33 -36.23 -19.54
CA SER A 488 3.96 -36.19 -20.02
C SER A 488 3.01 -35.33 -19.15
N PRO A 489 1.91 -34.78 -19.70
CA PRO A 489 0.94 -34.04 -18.94
C PRO A 489 0.04 -34.99 -18.16
N SER A 490 0.17 -35.04 -16.85
CA SER A 490 -0.79 -35.70 -15.97
C SER A 490 -1.92 -34.71 -15.63
N ALA A 491 -3.14 -35.19 -15.86
CA ALA A 491 -4.41 -34.54 -15.72
C ALA A 491 -4.62 -33.85 -14.37
N PHE A 492 -5.12 -32.61 -14.42
CA PHE A 492 -5.72 -31.95 -13.28
C PHE A 492 -7.10 -32.59 -12.98
N PRO A 493 -7.42 -32.94 -11.73
CA PRO A 493 -8.76 -33.39 -11.38
C PRO A 493 -9.72 -32.20 -11.35
N MET A 494 -10.85 -32.35 -12.03
CA MET A 494 -12.01 -31.46 -11.93
C MET A 494 -12.63 -31.62 -10.54
N PHE A 495 -12.85 -30.50 -9.85
CA PHE A 495 -13.42 -30.45 -8.52
C PHE A 495 -14.96 -30.54 -8.57
N THR A 496 -15.51 -31.49 -7.81
CA THR A 496 -16.93 -31.57 -7.51
C THR A 496 -17.21 -30.92 -6.16
N ASP A 497 -18.36 -30.22 -6.08
CA ASP A 497 -18.86 -29.51 -4.90
C ASP A 497 -19.02 -30.43 -3.68
N GLY A 498 -18.57 -29.98 -2.53
CA GLY A 498 -19.00 -30.49 -1.23
C GLY A 498 -17.88 -30.65 -0.20
N GLU A 499 -17.99 -29.93 0.90
CA GLU A 499 -17.15 -29.97 2.11
C GLU A 499 -15.79 -29.26 2.04
N TYR A 500 -15.84 -27.92 2.08
CA TYR A 500 -14.63 -27.11 2.24
C TYR A 500 -14.81 -26.08 3.35
N GLY A 501 -14.57 -26.57 4.58
CA GLY A 501 -14.36 -25.72 5.75
C GLY A 501 -12.90 -25.22 5.84
N TYR A 502 -12.35 -25.19 6.98
CA TYR A 502 -11.06 -24.62 7.39
C TYR A 502 -9.83 -25.00 6.58
N GLN A 503 -9.74 -26.21 6.02
CA GLN A 503 -8.61 -26.67 5.19
C GLN A 503 -8.48 -25.90 3.87
N GLN A 504 -9.54 -25.24 3.41
CA GLN A 504 -9.47 -24.39 2.22
C GLN A 504 -8.78 -23.04 2.48
N LEU A 505 -8.78 -22.52 3.69
CA LEU A 505 -8.01 -21.31 4.01
C LEU A 505 -6.51 -21.59 3.88
N GLU A 506 -6.02 -22.73 4.31
CA GLU A 506 -4.62 -23.14 4.10
C GLU A 506 -4.31 -23.51 2.64
N SER A 507 -5.20 -24.19 1.93
CA SER A 507 -5.02 -24.53 0.51
C SER A 507 -5.27 -23.35 -0.43
N PHE A 508 -6.16 -22.44 -0.05
CA PHE A 508 -6.47 -21.22 -0.79
C PHE A 508 -5.30 -20.24 -0.81
N TRP A 509 -4.48 -20.26 0.25
CA TRP A 509 -3.31 -19.41 0.37
C TRP A 509 -2.02 -20.11 -0.09
N GLY A 510 -2.05 -21.39 -0.49
CA GLY A 510 -0.93 -22.16 -1.04
C GLY A 510 0.36 -22.09 -0.21
N SER A 511 1.29 -22.97 -0.42
CA SER A 511 2.59 -23.07 0.30
C SER A 511 3.53 -21.85 0.14
N ALA A 512 3.12 -20.77 -0.54
CA ALA A 512 3.79 -19.49 -0.62
C ALA A 512 3.03 -18.52 0.29
N ASP A 513 3.62 -18.20 1.43
CA ASP A 513 3.19 -17.29 2.50
C ASP A 513 2.30 -16.13 1.99
N PRO A 514 0.97 -16.21 2.01
CA PRO A 514 0.09 -15.20 1.43
C PRO A 514 -0.32 -14.16 2.47
N VAL A 515 -0.76 -13.03 2.01
CA VAL A 515 -1.13 -11.82 2.78
C VAL A 515 -2.04 -12.06 3.94
N GLY A 516 -2.94 -13.01 3.80
CA GLY A 516 -3.87 -13.36 4.84
C GLY A 516 -3.23 -14.19 5.94
N SER A 517 -2.24 -15.05 5.65
CA SER A 517 -1.71 -15.97 6.66
C SER A 517 -1.08 -15.22 7.83
N TRP A 518 -0.23 -14.24 7.59
CA TRP A 518 0.39 -13.50 8.69
C TRP A 518 -0.59 -12.63 9.48
N LEU A 519 -1.72 -12.21 8.91
CA LEU A 519 -2.82 -11.57 9.61
C LEU A 519 -3.80 -12.58 10.21
N LEU A 520 -3.89 -13.79 9.65
CA LEU A 520 -4.84 -14.83 10.04
C LEU A 520 -4.21 -15.94 10.92
N ASP A 521 -2.87 -16.04 11.02
CA ASP A 521 -2.17 -17.03 11.84
C ASP A 521 -2.67 -17.09 13.30
N ASP A 522 -3.22 -15.98 13.80
CA ASP A 522 -3.79 -15.90 15.15
C ASP A 522 -5.16 -16.62 15.29
N PHE A 523 -5.76 -17.11 14.20
CA PHE A 523 -7.07 -17.74 14.19
C PHE A 523 -7.04 -19.24 13.86
N HIS A 524 -5.84 -19.82 13.60
CA HIS A 524 -5.66 -21.21 13.18
C HIS A 524 -5.26 -22.21 14.29
N HIS A 525 -5.22 -21.80 15.58
CA HIS A 525 -4.89 -22.68 16.71
C HIS A 525 -5.98 -22.71 17.79
#